data_a6ce8f3cff8638743e495cb271c316c2
#
_entry.id   a6ce8f3cff8638743e495cb271c316c2
#
_cell.length_a   1.000
_cell.length_b   1.000
_cell.length_c   1.000
_cell.angle_alpha   90.00
_cell.angle_beta   90.00
_cell.angle_gamma   90.00
#
_symmetry.space_group_name_H-M   'P 1'
#
loop_
_entity.id
_entity.type
_entity.pdbx_description
1 polymer ?
#
loop_
_entity_poly.entity_id
_entity_poly.type
_entity_poly.pdbx_seq_one_letter_code
_entity_poly.pdbx_strand_id
1 'polypeptide(L)'
;LLESTVERDEVGALYLGNFISGPLNGKEILAGLVADRIGLPPIPCTKVEGACASGGIAFRHAYLAVASGQTDIAIAVGVETMTHASTKQTTVALNCAMDNENDGPSGLTFPGLFGLAWRSHEERYGTSRSHVSAVVRKNKSNGLKNPLAQMGAILSEQEIAASLPICDPILLFDCCPTSDGAAAVVLVSKEVGKRIAQHLKHPLVEVLASVQTRGSPNIGGHQDLVSFNANVTAAAQAYEKACV
;
A
#
# COMPACT_ATOMS: atom_id res chain seq x y z
N LEU A 1 -3.39 -15.62 -12.14
CA LEU A 1 -3.96 -16.96 -12.36
C LEU A 1 -2.98 -17.86 -13.15
N LEU A 2 -2.38 -17.41 -14.24
CA LEU A 2 -1.46 -18.23 -15.04
C LEU A 2 -0.30 -18.84 -14.23
N GLU A 3 0.21 -18.11 -13.23
CA GLU A 3 1.29 -18.59 -12.36
C GLU A 3 0.77 -19.45 -11.19
N SER A 4 -0.50 -19.33 -10.84
CA SER A 4 -1.11 -20.06 -9.72
C SER A 4 -1.70 -21.42 -10.12
N THR A 5 -1.76 -21.74 -11.41
CA THR A 5 -2.44 -22.93 -11.95
C THR A 5 -3.92 -23.06 -11.56
N VAL A 6 -4.54 -21.95 -11.13
CA VAL A 6 -5.96 -21.86 -10.80
C VAL A 6 -6.73 -21.45 -12.06
N GLU A 7 -7.79 -22.14 -12.37
CA GLU A 7 -8.66 -21.78 -13.49
C GLU A 7 -9.60 -20.63 -13.10
N ARG A 8 -10.10 -19.89 -14.10
CA ARG A 8 -10.92 -18.70 -13.86
C ARG A 8 -12.25 -19.02 -13.22
N ASP A 9 -12.84 -20.13 -13.57
CA ASP A 9 -14.14 -20.63 -13.06
C ASP A 9 -14.06 -21.17 -11.63
N GLU A 10 -12.85 -21.43 -11.12
CA GLU A 10 -12.62 -21.79 -9.72
C GLU A 10 -12.61 -20.59 -8.77
N VAL A 11 -12.45 -19.37 -9.31
CA VAL A 11 -12.38 -18.14 -8.49
C VAL A 11 -13.76 -17.79 -7.96
N GLY A 12 -13.89 -17.68 -6.65
CA GLY A 12 -15.16 -17.40 -5.99
C GLY A 12 -15.37 -15.96 -5.54
N ALA A 13 -14.30 -15.13 -5.48
CA ALA A 13 -14.42 -13.70 -5.14
C ALA A 13 -13.22 -12.88 -5.61
N LEU A 14 -13.45 -11.58 -5.89
CA LEU A 14 -12.41 -10.61 -6.19
C LEU A 14 -12.54 -9.38 -5.30
N TYR A 15 -11.45 -9.00 -4.64
CA TYR A 15 -11.34 -7.78 -3.84
C TYR A 15 -10.28 -6.87 -4.45
N LEU A 16 -10.64 -5.62 -4.75
CA LEU A 16 -9.75 -4.67 -5.39
C LEU A 16 -9.56 -3.44 -4.50
N GLY A 17 -8.33 -3.20 -4.08
CA GLY A 17 -7.90 -2.00 -3.37
C GLY A 17 -7.50 -0.91 -4.35
N ASN A 18 -8.15 0.24 -4.22
CA ASN A 18 -7.83 1.44 -5.00
C ASN A 18 -8.33 2.67 -4.24
N PHE A 19 -7.54 3.74 -4.25
CA PHE A 19 -7.86 4.96 -3.52
C PHE A 19 -8.38 6.07 -4.42
N ILE A 20 -7.60 6.45 -5.45
CA ILE A 20 -7.83 7.74 -6.14
C ILE A 20 -8.50 7.61 -7.52
N SER A 21 -9.04 6.46 -7.87
CA SER A 21 -9.70 6.29 -9.18
C SER A 21 -10.91 7.19 -9.35
N GLY A 22 -11.70 7.43 -8.31
CA GLY A 22 -12.80 8.38 -8.33
C GLY A 22 -12.30 9.80 -8.55
N PRO A 23 -11.52 10.38 -7.62
CA PRO A 23 -11.06 11.76 -7.70
C PRO A 23 -10.21 12.08 -8.93
N LEU A 24 -9.41 11.12 -9.43
CA LEU A 24 -8.45 11.38 -10.49
C LEU A 24 -8.89 10.86 -11.87
N ASN A 25 -9.64 9.75 -11.92
CA ASN A 25 -9.98 9.05 -13.16
C ASN A 25 -11.49 8.99 -13.42
N GLY A 26 -12.34 9.48 -12.50
CA GLY A 26 -13.80 9.42 -12.63
C GLY A 26 -14.35 7.99 -12.68
N LYS A 27 -13.68 7.01 -12.04
CA LYS A 27 -14.05 5.57 -12.08
C LYS A 27 -14.18 4.99 -10.67
N GLU A 28 -15.35 4.44 -10.36
CA GLU A 28 -15.62 3.86 -9.04
C GLU A 28 -15.80 2.34 -9.05
N ILE A 29 -16.32 1.74 -10.12
CA ILE A 29 -16.67 0.31 -10.21
C ILE A 29 -15.49 -0.56 -10.67
N LEU A 30 -14.27 -0.24 -10.26
CA LEU A 30 -13.06 -0.90 -10.79
C LEU A 30 -13.04 -2.41 -10.60
N ALA A 31 -13.55 -2.92 -9.49
CA ALA A 31 -13.55 -4.37 -9.23
C ALA A 31 -14.34 -5.15 -10.30
N GLY A 32 -15.53 -4.66 -10.64
CA GLY A 32 -16.34 -5.25 -11.71
C GLY A 32 -15.69 -5.11 -13.08
N LEU A 33 -15.12 -3.92 -13.38
CA LEU A 33 -14.43 -3.68 -14.65
C LEU A 33 -13.21 -4.60 -14.84
N VAL A 34 -12.44 -4.81 -13.78
CA VAL A 34 -11.28 -5.71 -13.81
C VAL A 34 -11.73 -7.16 -13.96
N ALA A 35 -12.73 -7.60 -13.20
CA ALA A 35 -13.26 -8.96 -13.28
C ALA A 35 -13.76 -9.29 -14.70
N ASP A 36 -14.52 -8.39 -15.30
CA ASP A 36 -15.00 -8.52 -16.67
C ASP A 36 -13.83 -8.59 -17.67
N ARG A 37 -12.88 -7.67 -17.56
CA ARG A 37 -11.74 -7.59 -18.46
C ARG A 37 -10.85 -8.84 -18.44
N ILE A 38 -10.70 -9.49 -17.28
CA ILE A 38 -9.91 -10.73 -17.15
C ILE A 38 -10.75 -11.99 -17.34
N GLY A 39 -12.04 -11.85 -17.65
CA GLY A 39 -12.94 -12.95 -17.98
C GLY A 39 -13.27 -13.85 -16.79
N LEU A 40 -13.48 -13.26 -15.60
CA LEU A 40 -14.02 -14.02 -14.47
C LEU A 40 -15.52 -14.30 -14.64
N PRO A 41 -16.02 -15.43 -14.10
CA PRO A 41 -17.46 -15.70 -14.07
C PRO A 41 -18.21 -14.66 -13.22
N PRO A 42 -19.56 -14.69 -13.19
CA PRO A 42 -20.34 -13.82 -12.32
C PRO A 42 -20.15 -14.13 -10.84
N ILE A 43 -19.15 -13.52 -10.22
CA ILE A 43 -18.73 -13.69 -8.83
C ILE A 43 -18.84 -12.37 -8.06
N PRO A 44 -18.87 -12.39 -6.72
CA PRO A 44 -18.75 -11.19 -5.92
C PRO A 44 -17.44 -10.44 -6.22
N CYS A 45 -17.59 -9.16 -6.62
CA CYS A 45 -16.47 -8.26 -6.90
C CYS A 45 -16.63 -6.99 -6.07
N THR A 46 -15.67 -6.71 -5.19
CA THR A 46 -15.76 -5.59 -4.26
C THR A 46 -14.54 -4.68 -4.38
N LYS A 47 -14.77 -3.39 -4.65
CA LYS A 47 -13.72 -2.36 -4.47
C LYS A 47 -13.71 -1.98 -2.99
N VAL A 48 -12.52 -1.93 -2.40
CA VAL A 48 -12.28 -1.46 -1.03
C VAL A 48 -11.34 -0.26 -1.04
N GLU A 49 -11.55 0.63 -0.09
CA GLU A 49 -10.78 1.86 0.06
C GLU A 49 -10.36 2.04 1.53
N GLY A 50 -9.18 2.52 1.75
CA GLY A 50 -8.55 2.89 3.01
C GLY A 50 -7.27 3.65 2.72
N ALA A 51 -7.36 4.62 1.80
CA ALA A 51 -6.24 5.40 1.28
C ALA A 51 -5.04 4.49 0.86
N CYS A 52 -3.85 4.78 1.33
CA CYS A 52 -2.64 3.99 1.03
C CYS A 52 -2.72 2.52 1.50
N ALA A 53 -3.63 2.19 2.41
CA ALA A 53 -3.84 0.82 2.90
C ALA A 53 -4.80 -0.02 2.05
N SER A 54 -5.42 0.54 1.00
CA SER A 54 -6.47 -0.11 0.21
C SER A 54 -6.07 -1.51 -0.29
N GLY A 55 -4.84 -1.68 -0.78
CA GLY A 55 -4.34 -2.99 -1.21
C GLY A 55 -4.25 -4.01 -0.07
N GLY A 56 -3.80 -3.59 1.12
CA GLY A 56 -3.76 -4.42 2.32
C GLY A 56 -5.16 -4.80 2.80
N ILE A 57 -6.12 -3.89 2.68
CA ILE A 57 -7.53 -4.15 3.01
C ILE A 57 -8.14 -5.17 2.03
N ALA A 58 -7.86 -5.03 0.72
CA ALA A 58 -8.29 -6.02 -0.28
C ALA A 58 -7.74 -7.42 0.03
N PHE A 59 -6.45 -7.51 0.36
CA PHE A 59 -5.82 -8.75 0.81
C PHE A 59 -6.53 -9.33 2.04
N ARG A 60 -6.80 -8.50 3.06
CA ARG A 60 -7.50 -8.94 4.25
C ARG A 60 -8.91 -9.46 3.95
N HIS A 61 -9.67 -8.82 3.08
CA HIS A 61 -11.00 -9.30 2.69
C HIS A 61 -10.94 -10.64 1.96
N ALA A 62 -9.99 -10.82 1.04
CA ALA A 62 -9.76 -12.08 0.37
C ALA A 62 -9.34 -13.18 1.38
N TYR A 63 -8.45 -12.86 2.33
CA TYR A 63 -8.09 -13.77 3.43
C TYR A 63 -9.31 -14.17 4.26
N LEU A 64 -10.16 -13.22 4.67
CA LEU A 64 -11.35 -13.51 5.46
C LEU A 64 -12.36 -14.37 4.70
N ALA A 65 -12.55 -14.11 3.40
CA ALA A 65 -13.47 -14.91 2.57
C ALA A 65 -13.03 -16.38 2.48
N VAL A 66 -11.72 -16.62 2.32
CA VAL A 66 -11.17 -17.98 2.29
C VAL A 66 -11.16 -18.61 3.69
N ALA A 67 -10.71 -17.88 4.70
CA ALA A 67 -10.60 -18.40 6.07
C ALA A 67 -11.97 -18.72 6.70
N SER A 68 -13.03 -18.01 6.30
CA SER A 68 -14.40 -18.30 6.75
C SER A 68 -15.09 -19.43 5.96
N GLY A 69 -14.46 -19.93 4.90
CA GLY A 69 -15.06 -20.94 4.02
C GLY A 69 -16.14 -20.38 3.08
N GLN A 70 -16.25 -19.05 2.92
CA GLN A 70 -17.16 -18.45 1.94
C GLN A 70 -16.78 -18.82 0.51
N THR A 71 -15.48 -18.95 0.24
CA THR A 71 -14.94 -19.45 -1.03
C THR A 71 -13.60 -20.15 -0.76
N ASP A 72 -13.24 -21.07 -1.63
CA ASP A 72 -11.93 -21.72 -1.58
C ASP A 72 -10.83 -20.90 -2.26
N ILE A 73 -11.18 -20.00 -3.15
CA ILE A 73 -10.24 -19.19 -3.93
C ILE A 73 -10.75 -17.76 -4.03
N ALA A 74 -9.93 -16.82 -3.61
CA ALA A 74 -10.19 -15.38 -3.74
C ALA A 74 -8.97 -14.66 -4.33
N ILE A 75 -9.24 -13.61 -5.11
CA ILE A 75 -8.19 -12.72 -5.66
C ILE A 75 -8.21 -11.40 -4.91
N ALA A 76 -7.04 -10.96 -4.46
CA ALA A 76 -6.82 -9.59 -4.02
C ALA A 76 -5.98 -8.84 -5.05
N VAL A 77 -6.42 -7.64 -5.42
CA VAL A 77 -5.76 -6.75 -6.38
C VAL A 77 -5.53 -5.39 -5.74
N GLY A 78 -4.36 -4.81 -5.97
CA GLY A 78 -4.11 -3.39 -5.74
C GLY A 78 -3.75 -2.72 -7.05
N VAL A 79 -4.33 -1.57 -7.36
CA VAL A 79 -4.05 -0.83 -8.60
C VAL A 79 -4.21 0.66 -8.41
N GLU A 80 -3.25 1.44 -8.93
CA GLU A 80 -3.36 2.89 -9.06
C GLU A 80 -2.78 3.36 -10.38
N THR A 81 -3.38 4.41 -10.95
CA THR A 81 -2.87 5.13 -12.13
C THR A 81 -2.88 6.63 -11.86
N MET A 82 -1.70 7.24 -11.83
CA MET A 82 -1.51 8.63 -11.41
C MET A 82 -0.66 9.45 -12.38
N THR A 83 0.17 8.80 -13.21
CA THR A 83 1.22 9.51 -13.98
C THR A 83 0.67 10.36 -15.13
N HIS A 84 -0.59 10.14 -15.54
CA HIS A 84 -1.27 10.95 -16.54
C HIS A 84 -1.70 12.35 -16.03
N ALA A 85 -1.73 12.55 -14.70
CA ALA A 85 -2.13 13.78 -14.08
C ALA A 85 -0.94 14.65 -13.68
N SER A 86 -1.15 15.96 -13.61
CA SER A 86 -0.14 16.88 -13.09
C SER A 86 0.07 16.68 -11.59
N THR A 87 1.25 17.06 -11.09
CA THR A 87 1.57 17.02 -9.65
C THR A 87 0.49 17.71 -8.80
N LYS A 88 -0.05 18.85 -9.26
CA LYS A 88 -1.11 19.57 -8.55
C LYS A 88 -2.39 18.73 -8.46
N GLN A 89 -2.83 18.14 -9.55
CA GLN A 89 -4.02 17.28 -9.56
C GLN A 89 -3.84 16.06 -8.67
N THR A 90 -2.69 15.41 -8.76
CA THR A 90 -2.35 14.24 -7.93
C THR A 90 -2.32 14.61 -6.45
N THR A 91 -1.73 15.77 -6.08
CA THR A 91 -1.70 16.26 -4.69
C THR A 91 -3.10 16.47 -4.15
N VAL A 92 -3.99 17.13 -4.94
CA VAL A 92 -5.39 17.34 -4.55
C VAL A 92 -6.13 16.02 -4.35
N ALA A 93 -5.94 15.07 -5.26
CA ALA A 93 -6.54 13.73 -5.14
C ALA A 93 -6.03 12.97 -3.91
N LEU A 94 -4.72 13.00 -3.64
CA LEU A 94 -4.13 12.37 -2.47
C LEU A 94 -4.61 13.02 -1.16
N ASN A 95 -4.86 14.32 -1.14
CA ASN A 95 -5.37 15.01 0.04
C ASN A 95 -6.80 14.57 0.44
N CYS A 96 -7.53 13.85 -0.43
CA CYS A 96 -8.77 13.19 -0.02
C CYS A 96 -8.58 12.14 1.09
N ALA A 97 -7.34 11.72 1.37
CA ALA A 97 -7.01 10.86 2.53
C ALA A 97 -6.83 11.64 3.85
N MET A 98 -6.94 12.94 3.83
CA MET A 98 -6.89 13.78 5.02
C MET A 98 -8.31 14.12 5.52
N ASP A 99 -8.40 14.52 6.76
CA ASP A 99 -9.55 15.23 7.29
C ASP A 99 -9.57 16.67 6.71
N ASN A 100 -10.32 16.84 5.62
CA ASN A 100 -10.37 18.12 4.90
C ASN A 100 -11.07 19.24 5.69
N GLU A 101 -11.83 18.94 6.74
CA GLU A 101 -12.46 19.94 7.60
C GLU A 101 -11.45 20.50 8.62
N ASN A 102 -10.58 19.67 9.17
CA ASN A 102 -9.64 20.06 10.22
C ASN A 102 -8.22 20.32 9.66
N ASP A 103 -7.67 19.44 8.86
CA ASP A 103 -6.30 19.55 8.36
C ASP A 103 -6.21 20.29 7.01
N GLY A 104 -7.25 20.19 6.18
CA GLY A 104 -7.29 20.79 4.84
C GLY A 104 -7.03 22.31 4.82
N PRO A 105 -7.66 23.12 5.71
CA PRO A 105 -7.46 24.57 5.76
C PRO A 105 -6.01 24.99 6.06
N SER A 106 -5.19 24.12 6.67
CA SER A 106 -3.78 24.40 6.94
C SER A 106 -2.90 24.38 5.69
N GLY A 107 -3.41 23.88 4.56
CA GLY A 107 -2.63 23.66 3.34
C GLY A 107 -1.63 22.50 3.45
N LEU A 108 -1.76 21.66 4.46
CA LEU A 108 -0.85 20.53 4.68
C LEU A 108 -0.89 19.55 3.51
N THR A 109 0.26 18.99 3.18
CA THR A 109 0.43 17.94 2.19
C THR A 109 1.12 16.73 2.83
N PHE A 110 1.15 15.57 2.16
CA PHE A 110 1.86 14.41 2.68
C PHE A 110 3.35 14.68 2.97
N PRO A 111 4.13 15.32 2.08
CA PRO A 111 5.49 15.73 2.44
C PRO A 111 5.54 16.63 3.67
N GLY A 112 4.62 17.57 3.81
CA GLY A 112 4.51 18.44 4.99
C GLY A 112 4.26 17.66 6.28
N LEU A 113 3.34 16.70 6.26
CA LEU A 113 3.07 15.82 7.40
C LEU A 113 4.34 15.05 7.84
N PHE A 114 5.03 14.43 6.87
CA PHE A 114 6.27 13.70 7.19
C PHE A 114 7.42 14.63 7.59
N GLY A 115 7.43 15.89 7.11
CA GLY A 115 8.35 16.92 7.59
C GLY A 115 8.15 17.22 9.07
N LEU A 116 6.90 17.38 9.52
CA LEU A 116 6.57 17.56 10.94
C LEU A 116 6.97 16.33 11.77
N ALA A 117 6.66 15.15 11.30
CA ALA A 117 7.05 13.90 11.95
C ALA A 117 8.57 13.77 12.08
N TRP A 118 9.32 14.13 11.03
CA TRP A 118 10.79 14.15 11.10
C TRP A 118 11.30 15.15 12.12
N ARG A 119 10.82 16.39 12.13
CA ARG A 119 11.24 17.39 13.14
C ARG A 119 10.99 16.91 14.56
N SER A 120 9.83 16.30 14.81
CA SER A 120 9.52 15.70 16.12
C SER A 120 10.47 14.53 16.46
N HIS A 121 10.84 13.73 15.47
CA HIS A 121 11.77 12.62 15.65
C HIS A 121 13.22 13.10 15.85
N GLU A 122 13.62 14.14 15.14
CA GLU A 122 14.93 14.81 15.31
C GLU A 122 15.07 15.36 16.72
N GLU A 123 14.06 16.09 17.21
CA GLU A 123 14.04 16.65 18.57
C GLU A 123 14.15 15.57 19.63
N ARG A 124 13.40 14.47 19.49
CA ARG A 124 13.35 13.38 20.47
C ARG A 124 14.57 12.47 20.46
N TYR A 125 15.07 12.14 19.29
CA TYR A 125 16.07 11.06 19.08
C TYR A 125 17.37 11.53 18.41
N GLY A 126 17.49 12.80 18.07
CA GLY A 126 18.68 13.34 17.39
C GLY A 126 18.87 12.82 15.96
N THR A 127 17.79 12.49 15.25
CA THR A 127 17.85 11.99 13.88
C THR A 127 18.38 13.05 12.94
N SER A 128 19.55 12.79 12.35
CA SER A 128 20.23 13.70 11.44
C SER A 128 19.85 13.46 9.97
N ARG A 129 20.18 14.41 9.10
CA ARG A 129 20.09 14.26 7.64
C ARG A 129 20.80 13.01 7.15
N SER A 130 21.97 12.67 7.70
CA SER A 130 22.74 11.49 7.29
C SER A 130 22.01 10.18 7.58
N HIS A 131 21.27 10.09 8.69
CA HIS A 131 20.46 8.92 9.01
C HIS A 131 19.36 8.70 7.95
N VAL A 132 18.65 9.77 7.57
CA VAL A 132 17.61 9.70 6.53
C VAL A 132 18.23 9.40 5.15
N SER A 133 19.36 10.03 4.82
CA SER A 133 20.11 9.74 3.59
C SER A 133 20.54 8.28 3.49
N ALA A 134 20.89 7.64 4.62
CA ALA A 134 21.21 6.20 4.65
C ALA A 134 20.00 5.33 4.25
N VAL A 135 18.78 5.69 4.69
CA VAL A 135 17.54 5.02 4.29
C VAL A 135 17.28 5.20 2.78
N VAL A 136 17.44 6.42 2.27
CA VAL A 136 17.29 6.72 0.83
C VAL A 136 18.25 5.88 0.00
N ARG A 137 19.55 5.88 0.35
CA ARG A 137 20.60 5.10 -0.33
C ARG A 137 20.26 3.61 -0.35
N LYS A 138 19.89 3.06 0.80
CA LYS A 138 19.49 1.65 0.91
C LYS A 138 18.32 1.33 -0.01
N ASN A 139 17.26 2.12 0.03
CA ASN A 139 16.06 1.85 -0.74
C ASN A 139 16.29 2.04 -2.24
N LYS A 140 17.01 3.09 -2.66
CA LYS A 140 17.35 3.33 -4.06
C LYS A 140 18.25 2.24 -4.64
N SER A 141 19.27 1.79 -3.89
CA SER A 141 20.16 0.70 -4.33
C SER A 141 19.43 -0.65 -4.41
N ASN A 142 18.52 -0.93 -3.49
CA ASN A 142 17.67 -2.12 -3.56
C ASN A 142 16.69 -2.07 -4.73
N GLY A 143 16.20 -0.88 -5.09
CA GLY A 143 15.37 -0.67 -6.27
C GLY A 143 16.03 -1.15 -7.57
N LEU A 144 17.36 -1.03 -7.71
CA LEU A 144 18.09 -1.55 -8.87
C LEU A 144 17.99 -3.06 -9.06
N LYS A 145 17.70 -3.81 -7.98
CA LYS A 145 17.57 -5.27 -8.01
C LYS A 145 16.15 -5.72 -8.41
N ASN A 146 15.21 -4.78 -8.48
CA ASN A 146 13.84 -5.06 -8.87
C ASN A 146 13.56 -4.47 -10.27
N PRO A 147 13.34 -5.29 -11.30
CA PRO A 147 13.10 -4.81 -12.66
C PRO A 147 11.82 -3.98 -12.81
N LEU A 148 10.91 -4.06 -11.84
CA LEU A 148 9.66 -3.30 -11.81
C LEU A 148 9.79 -1.97 -11.06
N ALA A 149 10.91 -1.72 -10.37
CA ALA A 149 11.13 -0.46 -9.67
C ALA A 149 11.48 0.67 -10.67
N GLN A 150 10.76 1.79 -10.57
CA GLN A 150 10.89 2.88 -11.55
C GLN A 150 12.14 3.74 -11.35
N MET A 151 12.65 3.89 -10.12
CA MET A 151 13.68 4.87 -9.79
C MET A 151 14.78 4.31 -8.89
N GLY A 152 15.28 3.11 -9.22
CA GLY A 152 16.49 2.56 -8.60
C GLY A 152 17.71 3.41 -8.99
N ALA A 153 18.61 3.67 -8.05
CA ALA A 153 19.83 4.44 -8.28
C ALA A 153 20.89 4.15 -7.21
N ILE A 154 22.16 4.35 -7.57
CA ILE A 154 23.23 4.49 -6.59
C ILE A 154 23.44 5.99 -6.38
N LEU A 155 23.21 6.46 -5.17
CA LEU A 155 23.30 7.86 -4.80
C LEU A 155 24.31 8.04 -3.66
N SER A 156 25.11 9.10 -3.74
CA SER A 156 25.93 9.58 -2.63
C SER A 156 25.10 10.41 -1.64
N GLU A 157 25.60 10.58 -0.45
CA GLU A 157 24.97 11.45 0.55
C GLU A 157 24.93 12.91 0.09
N GLN A 158 25.96 13.36 -0.63
CA GLN A 158 26.04 14.71 -1.18
C GLN A 158 24.95 14.95 -2.25
N GLU A 159 24.73 14.01 -3.16
CA GLU A 159 23.67 14.13 -4.17
C GLU A 159 22.28 14.18 -3.53
N ILE A 160 22.04 13.39 -2.48
CA ILE A 160 20.78 13.43 -1.75
C ILE A 160 20.60 14.78 -1.06
N ALA A 161 21.61 15.26 -0.35
CA ALA A 161 21.57 16.51 0.38
C ALA A 161 21.44 17.74 -0.54
N ALA A 162 21.94 17.67 -1.77
CA ALA A 162 21.84 18.71 -2.79
C ALA A 162 20.56 18.63 -3.64
N SER A 163 19.70 17.66 -3.41
CA SER A 163 18.46 17.51 -4.19
C SER A 163 17.44 18.60 -3.83
N LEU A 164 16.51 18.82 -4.76
CA LEU A 164 15.50 19.90 -4.66
C LEU A 164 14.73 19.83 -3.32
N PRO A 165 14.65 20.94 -2.55
CA PRO A 165 13.75 21.02 -1.40
C PRO A 165 12.29 20.92 -1.83
N ILE A 166 11.54 20.06 -1.16
CA ILE A 166 10.09 19.91 -1.36
C ILE A 166 9.33 20.64 -0.26
N CYS A 167 9.69 20.37 0.99
CA CYS A 167 9.10 20.98 2.18
C CYS A 167 10.08 20.73 3.34
N ASP A 168 10.69 21.77 3.92
CA ASP A 168 11.71 21.59 4.96
C ASP A 168 11.24 20.64 6.09
N PRO A 169 12.01 19.59 6.46
CA PRO A 169 13.33 19.21 5.99
C PRO A 169 13.36 18.21 4.81
N ILE A 170 12.23 17.95 4.18
CA ILE A 170 12.04 16.93 3.12
C ILE A 170 12.63 17.42 1.80
N LEU A 171 13.50 16.61 1.20
CA LEU A 171 14.08 16.79 -0.11
C LEU A 171 13.47 15.84 -1.14
N LEU A 172 13.71 16.08 -2.43
CA LEU A 172 13.15 15.30 -3.53
C LEU A 172 13.42 13.78 -3.39
N PHE A 173 14.64 13.39 -3.03
CA PHE A 173 14.97 11.98 -2.91
C PHE A 173 14.42 11.31 -1.64
N ASP A 174 13.90 12.06 -0.69
CA ASP A 174 13.15 11.52 0.45
C ASP A 174 11.75 11.09 0.06
N CYS A 175 11.22 11.61 -1.05
CA CYS A 175 9.88 11.33 -1.54
C CYS A 175 9.87 10.12 -2.48
N CYS A 176 8.78 9.34 -2.45
CA CYS A 176 8.50 8.36 -3.48
C CYS A 176 8.01 9.06 -4.77
N PRO A 177 8.25 8.49 -5.96
CA PRO A 177 7.69 9.01 -7.21
C PRO A 177 6.19 8.75 -7.27
N THR A 178 5.47 9.63 -7.98
CA THR A 178 4.13 9.31 -8.49
C THR A 178 4.25 8.21 -9.53
N SER A 179 3.46 7.13 -9.39
CA SER A 179 3.64 5.92 -10.20
C SER A 179 2.31 5.33 -10.61
N ASP A 180 2.32 4.61 -11.75
CA ASP A 180 1.28 3.67 -12.11
C ASP A 180 1.73 2.27 -11.72
N GLY A 181 0.81 1.45 -11.23
CA GLY A 181 1.15 0.10 -10.86
C GLY A 181 -0.04 -0.75 -10.49
N ALA A 182 0.13 -2.05 -10.62
CA ALA A 182 -0.83 -3.05 -10.16
C ALA A 182 -0.09 -4.28 -9.65
N ALA A 183 -0.67 -4.90 -8.63
CA ALA A 183 -0.25 -6.19 -8.11
C ALA A 183 -1.45 -7.02 -7.73
N ALA A 184 -1.35 -8.33 -7.89
CA ALA A 184 -2.41 -9.26 -7.51
C ALA A 184 -1.83 -10.48 -6.80
N VAL A 185 -2.60 -11.01 -5.86
CA VAL A 185 -2.31 -12.30 -5.21
C VAL A 185 -3.56 -13.17 -5.22
N VAL A 186 -3.36 -14.48 -5.37
CA VAL A 186 -4.40 -15.49 -5.25
C VAL A 186 -4.29 -16.13 -3.88
N LEU A 187 -5.34 -16.06 -3.10
CA LEU A 187 -5.46 -16.73 -1.80
C LEU A 187 -6.33 -17.96 -1.97
N VAL A 188 -5.87 -19.06 -1.39
CA VAL A 188 -6.54 -20.36 -1.54
C VAL A 188 -6.72 -21.03 -0.19
N SER A 189 -7.76 -21.88 -0.08
CA SER A 189 -7.92 -22.76 1.07
C SER A 189 -6.76 -23.76 1.14
N LYS A 190 -6.54 -24.34 2.33
CA LYS A 190 -5.47 -25.31 2.54
C LYS A 190 -5.62 -26.54 1.63
N GLU A 191 -6.82 -26.93 1.33
CA GLU A 191 -7.17 -28.06 0.45
C GLU A 191 -6.76 -27.75 -1.00
N VAL A 192 -7.14 -26.59 -1.52
CA VAL A 192 -6.72 -26.15 -2.85
C VAL A 192 -5.20 -25.97 -2.89
N GLY A 193 -4.61 -25.38 -1.85
CA GLY A 193 -3.16 -25.22 -1.74
C GLY A 193 -2.40 -26.53 -1.88
N LYS A 194 -2.83 -27.60 -1.19
CA LYS A 194 -2.24 -28.94 -1.32
C LYS A 194 -2.37 -29.50 -2.74
N ARG A 195 -3.52 -29.26 -3.41
CA ARG A 195 -3.77 -29.71 -4.78
C ARG A 195 -2.81 -29.06 -5.78
N ILE A 196 -2.60 -27.74 -5.69
CA ILE A 196 -1.81 -26.99 -6.66
C ILE A 196 -0.30 -26.98 -6.36
N ALA A 197 0.11 -27.25 -5.11
CA ALA A 197 1.49 -27.09 -4.64
C ALA A 197 2.55 -27.73 -5.55
N GLN A 198 2.27 -28.94 -6.06
CA GLN A 198 3.20 -29.69 -6.92
C GLN A 198 3.37 -29.10 -8.34
N HIS A 199 2.47 -28.19 -8.74
CA HIS A 199 2.49 -27.57 -10.05
C HIS A 199 3.05 -26.13 -10.02
N LEU A 200 3.31 -25.59 -8.82
CA LEU A 200 3.83 -24.24 -8.65
C LEU A 200 5.36 -24.19 -8.83
N LYS A 201 5.84 -23.12 -9.42
CA LYS A 201 7.28 -22.83 -9.54
C LYS A 201 7.91 -22.39 -8.22
N HIS A 202 7.11 -21.84 -7.33
CA HIS A 202 7.51 -21.32 -6.03
C HIS A 202 6.70 -22.00 -4.92
N PRO A 203 7.26 -22.14 -3.71
CA PRO A 203 6.52 -22.72 -2.59
C PRO A 203 5.32 -21.85 -2.23
N LEU A 204 4.28 -22.50 -1.71
CA LEU A 204 3.16 -21.79 -1.09
C LEU A 204 3.63 -21.03 0.15
N VAL A 205 3.05 -19.86 0.36
CA VAL A 205 3.26 -19.04 1.54
C VAL A 205 1.98 -19.07 2.37
N GLU A 206 2.10 -19.54 3.62
CA GLU A 206 0.96 -19.57 4.54
C GLU A 206 0.75 -18.20 5.17
N VAL A 207 -0.51 -17.74 5.21
CA VAL A 207 -0.90 -16.50 5.90
C VAL A 207 -1.26 -16.83 7.33
N LEU A 208 -0.34 -16.61 8.26
CA LEU A 208 -0.55 -16.92 9.68
C LEU A 208 -1.51 -15.93 10.36
N ALA A 209 -1.46 -14.66 9.97
CA ALA A 209 -2.36 -13.63 10.50
C ALA A 209 -2.61 -12.52 9.48
N SER A 210 -3.78 -11.92 9.57
CA SER A 210 -4.12 -10.68 8.89
C SER A 210 -4.93 -9.81 9.85
N VAL A 211 -4.47 -8.60 10.14
CA VAL A 211 -5.09 -7.67 11.08
C VAL A 211 -5.27 -6.29 10.45
N GLN A 212 -6.19 -5.53 11.00
CA GLN A 212 -6.45 -4.16 10.59
C GLN A 212 -6.77 -3.33 11.82
N THR A 213 -6.17 -2.16 11.91
CA THR A 213 -6.42 -1.16 12.96
C THR A 213 -6.59 0.21 12.32
N ARG A 214 -7.12 1.16 13.08
CA ARG A 214 -7.20 2.55 12.66
C ARG A 214 -6.42 3.46 13.58
N GLY A 215 -5.83 4.52 13.02
CA GLY A 215 -5.32 5.67 13.76
C GLY A 215 -6.34 6.81 13.82
N SER A 216 -5.92 7.98 14.30
CA SER A 216 -6.68 9.21 14.16
C SER A 216 -6.72 9.64 12.68
N PRO A 217 -7.87 10.13 12.18
CA PRO A 217 -7.99 10.62 10.80
C PRO A 217 -7.34 12.00 10.59
N ASN A 218 -7.03 12.72 11.65
CA ASN A 218 -6.42 14.06 11.60
C ASN A 218 -5.18 14.16 12.47
N ILE A 219 -4.33 15.15 12.18
CA ILE A 219 -3.05 15.35 12.87
C ILE A 219 -3.27 15.71 14.34
N GLY A 220 -4.23 16.58 14.63
CA GLY A 220 -4.53 17.00 16.00
C GLY A 220 -5.00 15.87 16.92
N GLY A 221 -5.49 14.77 16.37
CA GLY A 221 -5.87 13.57 17.10
C GLY A 221 -4.72 12.61 17.41
N HIS A 222 -3.51 12.85 16.87
CA HIS A 222 -2.34 12.08 17.23
C HIS A 222 -1.70 12.61 18.50
N GLN A 223 -1.51 11.73 19.48
CA GLN A 223 -0.78 12.07 20.71
C GLN A 223 0.71 12.30 20.44
N ASP A 224 1.22 11.73 19.38
CA ASP A 224 2.64 11.71 19.07
C ASP A 224 2.82 11.48 17.55
N LEU A 225 3.63 12.33 16.91
CA LEU A 225 3.95 12.22 15.49
C LEU A 225 5.12 11.26 15.19
N VAL A 226 5.82 10.76 16.20
CA VAL A 226 6.92 9.81 16.03
C VAL A 226 6.52 8.36 16.32
N SER A 227 5.30 8.14 16.84
CA SER A 227 4.75 6.81 17.13
C SER A 227 3.38 6.66 16.47
N PHE A 228 3.29 5.71 15.55
CA PHE A 228 2.02 5.39 14.89
C PHE A 228 1.32 4.27 15.66
N ASN A 229 0.50 4.63 16.66
CA ASN A 229 -0.19 3.69 17.55
C ASN A 229 -0.99 2.61 16.81
N ALA A 230 -1.57 2.95 15.65
CA ALA A 230 -2.26 1.95 14.82
C ALA A 230 -1.32 0.82 14.38
N ASN A 231 -0.09 1.16 13.96
CA ASN A 231 0.89 0.16 13.55
C ASN A 231 1.37 -0.68 14.74
N VAL A 232 1.60 -0.06 15.89
CA VAL A 232 2.00 -0.78 17.12
C VAL A 232 0.92 -1.77 17.53
N THR A 233 -0.34 -1.34 17.55
CA THR A 233 -1.49 -2.20 17.87
C THR A 233 -1.66 -3.32 16.84
N ALA A 234 -1.54 -3.00 15.54
CA ALA A 234 -1.64 -4.02 14.49
C ALA A 234 -0.52 -5.07 14.61
N ALA A 235 0.71 -4.64 14.87
CA ALA A 235 1.84 -5.56 15.05
C ALA A 235 1.61 -6.51 16.24
N ALA A 236 1.23 -5.97 17.40
CA ALA A 236 0.94 -6.79 18.58
C ALA A 236 -0.15 -7.84 18.31
N GLN A 237 -1.27 -7.43 17.70
CA GLN A 237 -2.35 -8.35 17.34
C GLN A 237 -1.92 -9.39 16.28
N ALA A 238 -1.06 -9.00 15.33
CA ALA A 238 -0.59 -9.94 14.31
C ALA A 238 0.33 -11.02 14.91
N TYR A 239 1.27 -10.63 15.75
CA TYR A 239 2.16 -11.57 16.44
C TYR A 239 1.41 -12.50 17.38
N GLU A 240 0.46 -11.97 18.16
CA GLU A 240 -0.41 -12.78 19.02
C GLU A 240 -1.19 -13.83 18.23
N LYS A 241 -1.84 -13.42 17.12
CA LYS A 241 -2.61 -14.35 16.27
C LYS A 241 -1.76 -15.36 15.53
N ALA A 242 -0.55 -14.97 15.16
CA ALA A 242 0.41 -15.85 14.49
C ALA A 242 1.14 -16.78 15.47
N CYS A 243 1.02 -16.57 16.78
CA CYS A 243 1.73 -17.29 17.83
C CYS A 243 3.27 -17.18 17.70
N VAL A 244 3.80 -16.00 17.35
CA VAL A 244 5.24 -15.71 17.19
C VAL A 244 5.65 -14.49 18.00
#